data_6dbf0a07587de239cac6170b2491bc22
#
_entry.id   6dbf0a07587de239cac6170b2491bc22
#
_cell.length_a   1.000
_cell.length_b   1.000
_cell.length_c   1.000
_cell.angle_alpha   90.00
_cell.angle_beta   90.00
_cell.angle_gamma   90.00
#
_symmetry.space_group_name_H-M   'P 1'
#
loop_
_entity.id
_entity.type
_entity.pdbx_description
1 polymer ?
#
loop_
_entity_poly.entity_id
_entity_poly.type
_entity_poly.pdbx_seq_one_letter_code
_entity_poly.pdbx_strand_id
1 'polypeptide(L)'
;SGYSYHVMPEVAWGINKNLMVRTSMFVSNSNNQLVAEGASFYTKYRFLSTDDLQSHFRMAAYGRYSFNNATIHQEQIEIMGQNSGFETGIVATQLIKKLAVSASVSYEKAFDNKPDYRFPVAQSDNAMNYTLSLGRLMYPKKYTNFKQTNINTMIEFVGQTLNENGKSYLDIVPSVQFII
;
A
#
# COMPACT_ATOMS: atom_id res chain seq x y z
N SER A 1 12.52 29.10 0.85
CA SER A 1 12.24 27.70 1.25
C SER A 1 10.74 27.59 1.48
N GLY A 2 10.00 27.14 0.46
CA GLY A 2 8.58 26.84 0.57
C GLY A 2 8.41 25.43 1.12
N TYR A 3 7.48 25.26 2.07
CA TYR A 3 7.05 23.93 2.52
C TYR A 3 6.16 23.33 1.41
N SER A 4 6.54 22.17 0.86
CA SER A 4 5.67 21.42 -0.04
C SER A 4 4.88 20.41 0.77
N TYR A 5 3.56 20.43 0.61
CA TYR A 5 2.66 19.45 1.21
C TYR A 5 2.15 18.54 0.10
N HIS A 6 2.21 17.23 0.36
CA HIS A 6 1.56 16.22 -0.47
C HIS A 6 0.35 15.67 0.28
N VAL A 7 -0.80 15.66 -0.37
CA VAL A 7 -2.06 15.15 0.18
C VAL A 7 -2.61 14.11 -0.79
N MET A 8 -3.01 12.97 -0.26
CA MET A 8 -3.58 11.88 -1.04
C MET A 8 -4.98 11.53 -0.52
N PRO A 9 -6.02 12.27 -0.94
CA PRO A 9 -7.38 11.87 -0.66
C PRO A 9 -7.71 10.54 -1.33
N GLU A 10 -8.39 9.67 -0.61
CA GLU A 10 -8.69 8.33 -1.01
C GLU A 10 -10.14 7.97 -0.72
N VAL A 11 -10.79 7.31 -1.67
CA VAL A 11 -12.14 6.77 -1.51
C VAL A 11 -12.14 5.28 -1.85
N ALA A 12 -12.65 4.47 -0.95
CA ALA A 12 -12.75 3.03 -1.11
C ALA A 12 -14.22 2.57 -1.12
N TRP A 13 -14.56 1.68 -2.06
CA TRP A 13 -15.89 1.09 -2.19
C TRP A 13 -15.80 -0.43 -2.10
N GLY A 14 -16.57 -1.03 -1.20
CA GLY A 14 -16.85 -2.45 -1.22
C GLY A 14 -17.98 -2.75 -2.19
N ILE A 15 -17.65 -3.28 -3.37
CA ILE A 15 -18.66 -3.66 -4.37
C ILE A 15 -19.46 -4.86 -3.89
N ASN A 16 -18.77 -5.82 -3.29
CA ASN A 16 -19.37 -6.97 -2.61
C ASN A 16 -18.40 -7.50 -1.54
N LYS A 17 -18.77 -8.61 -0.88
CA LYS A 17 -17.94 -9.21 0.19
C LYS A 17 -16.53 -9.63 -0.25
N ASN A 18 -16.29 -9.79 -1.55
CA ASN A 18 -15.03 -10.27 -2.09
C ASN A 18 -14.28 -9.23 -2.91
N LEU A 19 -14.95 -8.19 -3.40
CA LEU A 19 -14.39 -7.20 -4.32
C LEU A 19 -14.44 -5.81 -3.69
N MET A 20 -13.28 -5.16 -3.63
CA MET A 20 -13.09 -3.77 -3.23
C MET A 20 -12.39 -3.01 -4.36
N VAL A 21 -12.84 -1.79 -4.58
CA VAL A 21 -12.22 -0.83 -5.48
C VAL A 21 -11.88 0.43 -4.69
N ARG A 22 -10.75 1.04 -4.99
CA ARG A 22 -10.27 2.26 -4.35
C ARG A 22 -9.74 3.21 -5.42
N THR A 23 -10.01 4.49 -5.23
CA THR A 23 -9.46 5.57 -6.05
C THR A 23 -8.76 6.56 -5.14
N SER A 24 -7.55 6.97 -5.52
CA SER A 24 -6.77 7.99 -4.83
C SER A 24 -6.39 9.09 -5.81
N MET A 25 -6.28 10.32 -5.32
CA MET A 25 -5.75 11.46 -6.10
C MET A 25 -4.47 11.95 -5.44
N PHE A 26 -3.50 12.35 -6.26
CA PHE A 26 -2.26 12.95 -5.78
C PHE A 26 -2.34 14.46 -5.94
N VAL A 27 -2.25 15.19 -4.85
CA VAL A 27 -2.33 16.65 -4.84
C VAL A 27 -1.14 17.21 -4.08
N SER A 28 -0.39 18.10 -4.70
CA SER A 28 0.71 18.81 -4.05
C SER A 28 0.46 20.31 -4.01
N ASN A 29 1.10 20.97 -3.05
CA ASN A 29 1.19 22.42 -3.03
C ASN A 29 2.54 22.85 -3.58
N SER A 30 2.66 22.92 -4.90
CA SER A 30 3.84 23.42 -5.56
C SER A 30 3.68 24.92 -5.86
N ASN A 31 4.66 25.75 -5.46
CA ASN A 31 4.64 27.21 -5.68
C ASN A 31 3.41 27.94 -5.11
N ASN A 32 2.91 27.55 -3.93
CA ASN A 32 1.71 28.09 -3.29
C ASN A 32 0.39 27.87 -4.08
N GLN A 33 0.37 26.92 -5.02
CA GLN A 33 -0.82 26.54 -5.75
C GLN A 33 -1.06 25.02 -5.57
N LEU A 34 -2.32 24.66 -5.32
CA LEU A 34 -2.73 23.25 -5.30
C LEU A 34 -2.74 22.72 -6.74
N VAL A 35 -1.90 21.73 -7.00
CA VAL A 35 -1.78 21.08 -8.30
C VAL A 35 -2.14 19.61 -8.14
N ALA A 36 -3.06 19.13 -8.99
CA ALA A 36 -3.32 17.70 -9.10
C ALA A 36 -2.20 17.05 -9.91
N GLU A 37 -1.43 16.18 -9.29
CA GLU A 37 -0.28 15.51 -9.91
C GLU A 37 -0.66 14.20 -10.58
N GLY A 38 -1.75 13.55 -10.12
CA GLY A 38 -2.17 12.30 -10.70
C GLY A 38 -3.29 11.61 -9.95
N ALA A 39 -3.54 10.36 -10.34
CA ALA A 39 -4.55 9.51 -9.74
C ALA A 39 -4.12 8.04 -9.76
N SER A 40 -4.65 7.27 -8.82
CA SER A 40 -4.44 5.83 -8.73
C SER A 40 -5.78 5.10 -8.63
N PHE A 41 -5.88 3.97 -9.32
CA PHE A 41 -6.99 3.02 -9.25
C PHE A 41 -6.47 1.71 -8.71
N TYR A 42 -7.12 1.21 -7.68
CA TYR A 42 -6.76 -0.05 -7.01
C TYR A 42 -7.99 -0.94 -6.96
N THR A 43 -7.80 -2.21 -7.27
CA THR A 43 -8.81 -3.24 -7.08
C THR A 43 -8.23 -4.43 -6.33
N LYS A 44 -9.03 -5.02 -5.45
CA LYS A 44 -8.65 -6.18 -4.64
C LYS A 44 -9.78 -7.20 -4.66
N TYR A 45 -9.46 -8.40 -5.06
CA TYR A 45 -10.39 -9.52 -5.11
C TYR A 45 -9.96 -10.63 -4.15
N ARG A 46 -10.81 -10.91 -3.17
CA ARG A 46 -10.60 -12.01 -2.23
C ARG A 46 -11.15 -13.30 -2.83
N PHE A 47 -10.27 -14.22 -3.19
CA PHE A 47 -10.62 -15.49 -3.82
C PHE A 47 -10.66 -16.67 -2.84
N LEU A 48 -10.03 -16.53 -1.66
CA LEU A 48 -10.03 -17.56 -0.62
C LEU A 48 -10.35 -16.95 0.74
N SER A 49 -11.26 -17.59 1.47
CA SER A 49 -11.57 -17.26 2.86
C SER A 49 -11.96 -18.55 3.58
N THR A 50 -11.18 -18.90 4.58
CA THR A 50 -11.45 -20.04 5.49
C THR A 50 -11.59 -19.50 6.89
N ASP A 51 -12.74 -19.73 7.50
CA ASP A 51 -13.07 -19.24 8.84
C ASP A 51 -13.29 -20.44 9.76
N ASP A 52 -12.55 -20.47 10.87
CA ASP A 52 -12.69 -21.40 11.98
C ASP A 52 -12.94 -20.60 13.26
N LEU A 53 -13.31 -21.26 14.36
CA LEU A 53 -13.73 -20.63 15.62
C LEU A 53 -12.74 -19.58 16.18
N GLN A 54 -11.44 -19.76 15.98
CA GLN A 54 -10.40 -18.87 16.49
C GLN A 54 -9.28 -18.56 15.46
N SER A 55 -9.50 -18.92 14.21
CA SER A 55 -8.52 -18.78 13.14
C SER A 55 -9.22 -18.43 11.84
N HIS A 56 -8.72 -17.40 11.16
CA HIS A 56 -9.26 -16.96 9.89
C HIS A 56 -8.11 -16.83 8.91
N PHE A 57 -8.21 -17.52 7.77
CA PHE A 57 -7.23 -17.40 6.70
C PHE A 57 -7.88 -16.79 5.47
N ARG A 58 -7.23 -15.81 4.88
CA ARG A 58 -7.73 -15.11 3.69
C ARG A 58 -6.63 -14.85 2.69
N MET A 59 -6.95 -15.05 1.41
CA MET A 59 -6.08 -14.66 0.32
C MET A 59 -6.83 -13.78 -0.67
N ALA A 60 -6.11 -12.79 -1.19
CA ALA A 60 -6.63 -11.88 -2.20
C ALA A 60 -5.56 -11.58 -3.24
N ALA A 61 -5.99 -11.43 -4.48
CA ALA A 61 -5.20 -10.81 -5.53
C ALA A 61 -5.56 -9.33 -5.64
N TYR A 62 -4.62 -8.51 -6.04
CA TYR A 62 -4.86 -7.10 -6.26
C TYR A 62 -4.11 -6.57 -7.47
N GLY A 63 -4.62 -5.49 -8.01
CA GLY A 63 -3.99 -4.73 -9.06
C GLY A 63 -4.15 -3.23 -8.80
N ARG A 64 -3.14 -2.47 -9.18
CA ARG A 64 -3.12 -1.02 -9.12
C ARG A 64 -2.65 -0.47 -10.45
N TYR A 65 -3.22 0.64 -10.84
CA TYR A 65 -2.77 1.44 -11.96
C TYR A 65 -2.74 2.90 -11.55
N SER A 66 -1.62 3.58 -11.80
CA SER A 66 -1.44 4.98 -11.43
C SER A 66 -0.90 5.78 -12.59
N PHE A 67 -1.35 7.02 -12.71
CA PHE A 67 -0.71 8.03 -13.54
C PHE A 67 -0.25 9.17 -12.66
N ASN A 68 0.95 9.62 -12.91
CA ASN A 68 1.56 10.71 -12.18
C ASN A 68 2.27 11.66 -13.15
N ASN A 69 2.21 12.95 -12.85
CA ASN A 69 2.89 14.00 -13.60
C ASN A 69 4.03 14.63 -12.78
N ALA A 70 4.28 14.11 -11.57
CA ALA A 70 5.36 14.60 -10.72
C ALA A 70 6.74 14.19 -11.26
N THR A 71 7.77 14.92 -10.85
CA THR A 71 9.16 14.57 -11.15
C THR A 71 9.58 13.38 -10.32
N ILE A 72 10.28 12.43 -10.93
CA ILE A 72 10.81 11.24 -10.25
C ILE A 72 12.08 11.64 -9.52
N HIS A 73 12.11 11.48 -8.19
CA HIS A 73 13.21 11.94 -7.33
C HIS A 73 14.03 10.80 -6.69
N GLN A 74 13.55 9.56 -6.77
CA GLN A 74 14.17 8.42 -6.09
C GLN A 74 14.33 7.22 -7.01
N GLU A 75 15.27 6.34 -6.66
CA GLU A 75 15.51 5.10 -7.40
C GLU A 75 14.46 4.02 -7.10
N GLN A 76 13.86 4.04 -5.92
CA GLN A 76 12.76 3.16 -5.58
C GLN A 76 11.55 3.46 -6.47
N ILE A 77 10.87 2.42 -6.90
CA ILE A 77 9.63 2.55 -7.66
C ILE A 77 8.50 2.76 -6.65
N GLU A 78 7.79 3.87 -6.78
CA GLU A 78 6.65 4.22 -5.94
C GLU A 78 5.48 4.67 -6.80
N ILE A 79 4.60 3.75 -7.11
CA ILE A 79 3.40 4.01 -7.92
C ILE A 79 2.36 4.84 -7.14
N MET A 80 2.47 4.92 -5.81
CA MET A 80 1.60 5.74 -4.98
C MET A 80 2.21 7.12 -4.69
N GLY A 81 2.51 7.90 -5.70
CA GLY A 81 2.91 9.28 -5.48
C GLY A 81 3.96 9.82 -6.44
N GLN A 82 4.85 8.98 -6.97
CA GLN A 82 5.94 9.45 -7.83
C GLN A 82 5.89 8.88 -9.26
N ASN A 83 5.67 7.58 -9.41
CA ASN A 83 5.73 6.92 -10.69
C ASN A 83 4.34 6.68 -11.27
N SER A 84 4.19 6.88 -12.57
CA SER A 84 3.15 6.23 -13.34
C SER A 84 3.49 4.75 -13.49
N GLY A 85 2.49 3.86 -13.57
CA GLY A 85 2.75 2.45 -13.76
C GLY A 85 1.64 1.55 -13.27
N PHE A 86 1.94 0.28 -13.18
CA PHE A 86 1.03 -0.71 -12.62
C PHE A 86 1.73 -1.62 -11.61
N GLU A 87 0.94 -2.11 -10.68
CA GLU A 87 1.32 -3.13 -9.71
C GLU A 87 0.29 -4.25 -9.72
N THR A 88 0.74 -5.49 -9.60
CA THR A 88 -0.13 -6.63 -9.39
C THR A 88 0.49 -7.58 -8.37
N GLY A 89 -0.33 -8.12 -7.48
CA GLY A 89 0.18 -8.95 -6.41
C GLY A 89 -0.86 -9.80 -5.72
N ILE A 90 -0.36 -10.59 -4.78
CA ILE A 90 -1.15 -11.47 -3.93
C ILE A 90 -0.82 -11.15 -2.48
N VAL A 91 -1.83 -11.16 -1.63
CA VAL A 91 -1.71 -11.02 -0.18
C VAL A 91 -2.40 -12.18 0.51
N ALA A 92 -1.73 -12.75 1.50
CA ALA A 92 -2.28 -13.76 2.40
C ALA A 92 -2.27 -13.21 3.83
N THR A 93 -3.35 -13.42 4.55
CA THR A 93 -3.50 -12.98 5.94
C THR A 93 -4.04 -14.13 6.79
N GLN A 94 -3.35 -14.42 7.87
CA GLN A 94 -3.75 -15.36 8.90
C GLN A 94 -4.04 -14.61 10.19
N LEU A 95 -5.27 -14.73 10.69
CA LEU A 95 -5.66 -14.26 12.02
C LEU A 95 -5.78 -15.47 12.95
N ILE A 96 -5.05 -15.44 14.06
CA ILE A 96 -5.11 -16.47 15.11
C ILE A 96 -5.40 -15.75 16.42
N LYS A 97 -6.62 -15.91 16.93
CA LYS A 97 -7.08 -15.18 18.14
C LYS A 97 -6.91 -13.66 17.99
N LYS A 98 -5.88 -13.09 18.61
CA LYS A 98 -5.55 -11.66 18.61
C LYS A 98 -4.30 -11.31 17.80
N LEU A 99 -3.68 -12.30 17.17
CA LEU A 99 -2.48 -12.13 16.33
C LEU A 99 -2.89 -12.21 14.87
N ALA A 100 -2.53 -11.19 14.11
CA ALA A 100 -2.65 -11.16 12.67
C ALA A 100 -1.25 -11.22 12.04
N VAL A 101 -1.07 -12.14 11.10
CA VAL A 101 0.14 -12.25 10.28
C VAL A 101 -0.29 -12.08 8.83
N SER A 102 0.32 -11.15 8.13
CA SER A 102 0.04 -10.91 6.71
C SER A 102 1.34 -10.88 5.92
N ALA A 103 1.32 -11.52 4.76
CA ALA A 103 2.43 -11.46 3.82
C ALA A 103 1.90 -11.14 2.43
N SER A 104 2.65 -10.37 1.66
CA SER A 104 2.34 -10.09 0.27
C SER A 104 3.57 -10.16 -0.62
N VAL A 105 3.34 -10.43 -1.89
CA VAL A 105 4.31 -10.30 -2.96
C VAL A 105 3.64 -9.65 -4.15
N SER A 106 4.31 -8.69 -4.78
CA SER A 106 3.82 -8.04 -5.98
C SER A 106 4.93 -7.75 -6.98
N TYR A 107 4.53 -7.64 -8.22
CA TYR A 107 5.33 -7.13 -9.31
C TYR A 107 4.85 -5.73 -9.66
N GLU A 108 5.80 -4.82 -9.83
CA GLU A 108 5.58 -3.43 -10.11
C GLU A 108 6.37 -3.01 -11.33
N LYS A 109 5.74 -2.25 -12.23
CA LYS A 109 6.39 -1.68 -13.40
C LYS A 109 6.06 -0.21 -13.52
N ALA A 110 7.11 0.60 -13.54
CA ALA A 110 7.01 2.04 -13.74
C ALA A 110 6.97 2.40 -15.22
N PHE A 111 6.27 3.50 -15.53
CA PHE A 111 6.22 4.14 -16.84
C PHE A 111 6.73 5.59 -16.75
N ASP A 112 7.00 6.19 -17.88
CA ASP A 112 7.31 7.61 -17.96
C ASP A 112 6.09 8.44 -17.50
N ASN A 113 6.31 9.45 -16.68
CA ASN A 113 5.24 10.31 -16.19
C ASN A 113 4.76 11.29 -17.26
N LYS A 114 5.72 12.03 -17.89
CA LYS A 114 5.50 12.93 -19.02
C LYS A 114 6.65 12.81 -20.01
N PRO A 115 6.49 13.29 -21.26
CA PRO A 115 7.57 13.28 -22.24
C PRO A 115 8.88 13.92 -21.75
N ASP A 116 8.77 14.97 -20.92
CA ASP A 116 9.91 15.70 -20.35
C ASP A 116 10.41 15.12 -19.01
N TYR A 117 9.64 14.22 -18.39
CA TYR A 117 9.96 13.55 -17.12
C TYR A 117 10.02 12.04 -17.34
N ARG A 118 10.93 11.62 -18.19
CA ARG A 118 11.13 10.21 -18.49
C ARG A 118 11.78 9.49 -17.31
N PHE A 119 11.42 8.24 -17.16
CA PHE A 119 12.09 7.36 -16.23
C PHE A 119 13.58 7.25 -16.64
N PRO A 120 14.53 7.50 -15.73
CA PRO A 120 15.96 7.47 -16.09
C PRO A 120 16.36 6.11 -16.67
N VAL A 121 16.95 6.10 -17.84
CA VAL A 121 17.36 4.86 -18.56
C VAL A 121 18.34 3.99 -17.74
N ALA A 122 19.07 4.62 -16.82
CA ALA A 122 20.02 3.92 -15.94
C ALA A 122 19.36 3.28 -14.71
N GLN A 123 18.07 3.52 -14.49
CA GLN A 123 17.33 2.95 -13.35
C GLN A 123 16.44 1.81 -13.82
N SER A 124 16.22 0.84 -12.93
CA SER A 124 15.27 -0.23 -13.18
C SER A 124 13.85 0.33 -13.27
N ASP A 125 13.09 -0.06 -14.28
CA ASP A 125 11.69 0.31 -14.46
C ASP A 125 10.73 -0.71 -13.82
N ASN A 126 11.26 -1.80 -13.28
CA ASN A 126 10.46 -2.85 -12.69
C ASN A 126 11.06 -3.40 -11.40
N ALA A 127 10.21 -3.81 -10.48
CA ALA A 127 10.59 -4.30 -9.17
C ALA A 127 9.68 -5.42 -8.68
N MET A 128 10.21 -6.21 -7.77
CA MET A 128 9.45 -7.12 -6.92
C MET A 128 9.32 -6.51 -5.53
N ASN A 129 8.10 -6.37 -5.05
CA ASN A 129 7.81 -5.91 -3.69
C ASN A 129 7.38 -7.11 -2.84
N TYR A 130 7.77 -7.09 -1.59
CA TYR A 130 7.35 -8.09 -0.60
C TYR A 130 7.13 -7.43 0.74
N THR A 131 6.06 -7.84 1.43
CA THR A 131 5.77 -7.34 2.77
C THR A 131 5.51 -8.48 3.74
N LEU A 132 5.86 -8.25 4.99
CA LEU A 132 5.50 -9.10 6.11
C LEU A 132 5.01 -8.20 7.25
N SER A 133 3.75 -8.35 7.63
CA SER A 133 3.13 -7.57 8.71
C SER A 133 2.75 -8.48 9.87
N LEU A 134 3.09 -8.07 11.07
CA LEU A 134 2.75 -8.74 12.33
C LEU A 134 1.95 -7.77 13.18
N GLY A 135 0.68 -8.04 13.37
CA GLY A 135 -0.25 -7.20 14.15
C GLY A 135 -0.82 -7.92 15.36
N ARG A 136 -1.00 -7.21 16.46
CA ARG A 136 -1.60 -7.76 17.67
C ARG A 136 -2.55 -6.78 18.34
N LEU A 137 -3.74 -7.28 18.71
CA LEU A 137 -4.65 -6.55 19.58
C LEU A 137 -4.11 -6.58 21.01
N MET A 138 -3.65 -5.42 21.51
CA MET A 138 -3.09 -5.27 22.86
C MET A 138 -4.18 -5.00 23.89
N TYR A 139 -5.20 -4.21 23.53
CA TYR A 139 -6.30 -3.84 24.40
C TYR A 139 -7.62 -3.82 23.62
N PRO A 140 -8.76 -4.28 24.19
CA PRO A 140 -8.91 -4.82 25.54
C PRO A 140 -8.42 -6.28 25.65
N LYS A 141 -8.01 -6.69 26.84
CA LYS A 141 -7.69 -8.10 27.12
C LYS A 141 -8.93 -8.98 27.04
N LYS A 142 -10.07 -8.46 27.51
CA LYS A 142 -11.41 -9.09 27.39
C LYS A 142 -12.43 -8.03 26.99
N TYR A 143 -13.31 -8.36 26.06
CA TYR A 143 -14.43 -7.49 25.68
C TYR A 143 -15.51 -7.56 26.74
N THR A 144 -15.93 -6.41 27.26
CA THR A 144 -17.05 -6.27 28.21
C THR A 144 -18.21 -5.50 27.60
N ASN A 145 -17.95 -4.62 26.63
CA ASN A 145 -18.97 -3.94 25.82
C ASN A 145 -18.42 -3.57 24.45
N PHE A 146 -19.31 -3.15 23.51
CA PHE A 146 -18.95 -2.78 22.14
C PHE A 146 -18.34 -1.38 21.99
N LYS A 147 -18.37 -0.56 23.05
CA LYS A 147 -17.83 0.82 23.04
C LYS A 147 -16.40 0.91 23.59
N GLN A 148 -15.73 -0.21 23.78
CA GLN A 148 -14.36 -0.21 24.26
C GLN A 148 -13.39 0.18 23.14
N THR A 149 -12.49 1.09 23.46
CA THR A 149 -11.37 1.44 22.56
C THR A 149 -10.49 0.21 22.33
N ASN A 150 -10.19 -0.08 21.07
CA ASN A 150 -9.24 -1.11 20.70
C ASN A 150 -7.88 -0.48 20.44
N ILE A 151 -6.81 -1.07 20.98
CA ILE A 151 -5.44 -0.67 20.71
C ILE A 151 -4.75 -1.84 20.00
N ASN A 152 -4.41 -1.63 18.75
CA ASN A 152 -3.65 -2.56 17.94
C ASN A 152 -2.22 -2.05 17.76
N THR A 153 -1.25 -2.92 17.90
CA THR A 153 0.13 -2.65 17.51
C THR A 153 0.49 -3.50 16.31
N MET A 154 1.23 -2.94 15.40
CA MET A 154 1.68 -3.63 14.20
C MET A 154 3.14 -3.26 13.89
N ILE A 155 3.89 -4.21 13.40
CA ILE A 155 5.19 -4.00 12.77
C ILE A 155 5.13 -4.56 11.35
N GLU A 156 5.59 -3.79 10.41
CA GLU A 156 5.61 -4.17 9.00
C GLU A 156 7.04 -4.09 8.46
N PHE A 157 7.44 -5.10 7.75
CA PHE A 157 8.67 -5.17 6.97
C PHE A 157 8.28 -5.02 5.51
N VAL A 158 8.76 -3.98 4.87
CA VAL A 158 8.47 -3.66 3.46
C VAL A 158 9.76 -3.74 2.69
N GLY A 159 9.83 -4.65 1.73
CA GLY A 159 11.00 -4.82 0.89
C GLY A 159 10.68 -4.61 -0.58
N GLN A 160 11.64 -4.05 -1.29
CA GLN A 160 11.61 -3.91 -2.75
C GLN A 160 12.95 -4.33 -3.33
N THR A 161 12.91 -5.14 -4.38
CA THR A 161 14.10 -5.50 -5.16
C THR A 161 13.90 -5.06 -6.61
N LEU A 162 14.79 -4.20 -7.08
CA LEU A 162 14.81 -3.72 -8.46
C LEU A 162 15.40 -4.81 -9.36
N ASN A 163 14.67 -5.23 -10.40
CA ASN A 163 15.02 -6.42 -11.18
C ASN A 163 16.24 -6.20 -12.10
N GLU A 164 16.44 -5.00 -12.63
CA GLU A 164 17.51 -4.77 -13.63
C GLU A 164 18.88 -4.54 -12.99
N ASN A 165 18.94 -3.89 -11.85
CA ASN A 165 20.20 -3.56 -11.17
C ASN A 165 20.44 -4.34 -9.88
N GLY A 166 19.45 -5.14 -9.43
CA GLY A 166 19.55 -5.98 -8.24
C GLY A 166 19.61 -5.20 -6.91
N LYS A 167 19.39 -3.88 -6.91
CA LYS A 167 19.32 -3.10 -5.68
C LYS A 167 18.10 -3.52 -4.87
N SER A 168 18.30 -3.65 -3.57
CA SER A 168 17.23 -4.03 -2.63
C SER A 168 17.13 -3.00 -1.51
N TYR A 169 15.90 -2.72 -1.13
CA TYR A 169 15.53 -1.80 -0.05
C TYR A 169 14.70 -2.57 0.96
N LEU A 170 14.83 -2.24 2.22
CA LEU A 170 14.05 -2.82 3.32
C LEU A 170 13.74 -1.76 4.34
N ASP A 171 12.44 -1.53 4.56
CA ASP A 171 11.93 -0.61 5.56
C ASP A 171 11.23 -1.37 6.68
N ILE A 172 11.32 -0.84 7.89
CA ILE A 172 10.63 -1.36 9.08
C ILE A 172 9.70 -0.27 9.58
N VAL A 173 8.40 -0.54 9.56
CA VAL A 173 7.35 0.43 9.88
C VAL A 173 6.57 -0.03 11.11
N PRO A 174 6.89 0.47 12.31
CA PRO A 174 6.05 0.25 13.49
C PRO A 174 4.82 1.16 13.44
N SER A 175 3.66 0.64 13.83
CA SER A 175 2.43 1.42 13.93
C SER A 175 1.58 1.05 15.13
N VAL A 176 0.79 2.03 15.60
CA VAL A 176 -0.20 1.87 16.66
C VAL A 176 -1.53 2.44 16.17
N GLN A 177 -2.59 1.65 16.26
CA GLN A 177 -3.92 2.03 15.84
C GLN A 177 -4.86 2.08 17.03
N PHE A 178 -5.59 3.17 17.16
CA PHE A 178 -6.68 3.35 18.11
C PHE A 178 -8.01 3.29 17.35
N ILE A 179 -8.89 2.39 17.76
CA ILE A 179 -10.26 2.28 17.22
C ILE A 179 -11.20 2.59 18.38
N ILE A 180 -11.95 3.67 18.27
CA ILE A 180 -12.85 4.24 19.29
C ILE A 180 -14.29 3.96 18.92
#